data_bef481fdc78507b34df5d9a2201b4c07
#
_entry.id   bef481fdc78507b34df5d9a2201b4c07
#
_cell.length_a   1.000
_cell.length_b   1.000
_cell.length_c   1.000
_cell.angle_alpha   90.00
_cell.angle_beta   90.00
_cell.angle_gamma   90.00
#
_symmetry.space_group_name_H-M   'P 1'
#
loop_
_entity.id
_entity.type
_entity.pdbx_description
1 polymer ?
#
loop_
_entity_poly.entity_id
_entity_poly.type
_entity_poly.pdbx_seq_one_letter_code
_entity_poly.pdbx_strand_id
1 'polypeptide(L)'
;MKLPRGIGPGAIAFLALWLVLLAGGRSNFLRDPGTFWHVTTGERILSDGFLRTDPYTFTFGGTWWVPYQWLGEVAMALVHRVGGFDALLLGAVTIVAAVFAWLGVRLFHTGLHPIAVGAVVFFAVAASSAHFHVRPHLFTIAGMAITMAVLVDVESGRFPLRRLWWLVPFFAIWVNVHGGVLGGMATLALAAMGWVVAWKLGRTSPVKSPRDAGNPSCWRILLHICGWRGNCRRPSS
;
A
#
# COMPACT_ATOMS: atom_id res chain seq x y z
N MET A 1 -28.53 -6.06 16.06
CA MET A 1 -29.02 -5.21 14.95
C MET A 1 -28.53 -5.84 13.65
N LYS A 2 -29.43 -6.45 12.83
CA LYS A 2 -29.06 -7.05 11.54
C LYS A 2 -28.90 -5.92 10.54
N LEU A 3 -27.68 -5.68 10.08
CA LEU A 3 -27.41 -4.72 8.98
C LEU A 3 -28.21 -5.15 7.73
N PRO A 4 -28.70 -4.17 6.93
CA PRO A 4 -29.40 -4.49 5.69
C PRO A 4 -28.48 -5.32 4.77
N ARG A 5 -29.07 -6.29 4.08
CA ARG A 5 -28.39 -7.20 3.12
C ARG A 5 -27.77 -6.39 1.99
N GLY A 6 -26.56 -5.87 2.14
CA GLY A 6 -25.90 -5.12 1.06
C GLY A 6 -24.57 -4.45 1.41
N ILE A 7 -24.32 -4.05 2.65
CA ILE A 7 -23.11 -3.31 3.00
C ILE A 7 -22.28 -4.13 4.00
N GLY A 8 -21.18 -4.71 3.53
CA GLY A 8 -20.27 -5.48 4.39
C GLY A 8 -19.44 -4.57 5.34
N PRO A 9 -18.89 -5.13 6.44
CA PRO A 9 -18.10 -4.37 7.42
C PRO A 9 -16.94 -3.57 6.78
N GLY A 10 -16.33 -4.12 5.73
CA GLY A 10 -15.26 -3.43 5.01
C GLY A 10 -15.72 -2.17 4.28
N ALA A 11 -16.94 -2.19 3.71
CA ALA A 11 -17.50 -1.02 3.06
C ALA A 11 -17.86 0.06 4.07
N ILE A 12 -18.35 -0.33 5.26
CA ILE A 12 -18.63 0.62 6.36
C ILE A 12 -17.32 1.27 6.83
N ALA A 13 -16.26 0.46 7.05
CA ALA A 13 -14.96 0.97 7.45
C ALA A 13 -14.38 1.93 6.38
N PHE A 14 -14.49 1.56 5.10
CA PHE A 14 -14.08 2.43 4.00
C PHE A 14 -14.83 3.76 4.01
N LEU A 15 -16.15 3.74 4.05
CA LEU A 15 -16.98 4.95 4.03
C LEU A 15 -16.72 5.84 5.25
N ALA A 16 -16.58 5.25 6.44
CA ALA A 16 -16.26 5.99 7.65
C ALA A 16 -14.90 6.69 7.55
N LEU A 17 -13.85 5.97 7.13
CA LEU A 17 -12.53 6.54 6.90
C LEU A 17 -12.56 7.62 5.80
N TRP A 18 -13.24 7.35 4.71
CA TRP A 18 -13.37 8.28 3.58
C TRP A 18 -14.02 9.60 4.00
N LEU A 19 -15.12 9.54 4.75
CA LEU A 19 -15.81 10.74 5.26
C LEU A 19 -14.93 11.51 6.26
N VAL A 20 -14.28 10.82 7.20
CA VAL A 20 -13.39 11.45 8.19
C VAL A 20 -12.19 12.12 7.51
N LEU A 21 -11.56 11.45 6.56
CA LEU A 21 -10.42 12.01 5.82
C LEU A 21 -10.83 13.19 4.94
N LEU A 22 -12.01 13.12 4.31
CA LEU A 22 -12.50 14.22 3.49
C LEU A 22 -12.89 15.44 4.34
N ALA A 23 -13.60 15.22 5.46
CA ALA A 23 -14.05 16.30 6.34
C ALA A 23 -12.90 16.95 7.11
N GLY A 24 -11.97 16.14 7.65
CA GLY A 24 -10.89 16.65 8.49
C GLY A 24 -9.56 16.92 7.77
N GLY A 25 -9.37 16.30 6.60
CA GLY A 25 -8.08 16.29 5.92
C GLY A 25 -7.97 17.17 4.66
N ARG A 26 -9.07 17.75 4.20
CA ARG A 26 -9.10 18.48 2.91
C ARG A 26 -7.96 19.48 2.74
N SER A 27 -7.73 20.32 3.72
CA SER A 27 -6.66 21.33 3.70
C SER A 27 -5.25 20.70 3.70
N ASN A 28 -5.06 19.57 4.37
CA ASN A 28 -3.78 18.88 4.43
C ASN A 28 -3.44 18.21 3.11
N PHE A 29 -4.39 17.57 2.44
CA PHE A 29 -4.17 16.88 1.18
C PHE A 29 -3.70 17.82 0.06
N LEU A 30 -4.22 19.06 0.01
CA LEU A 30 -3.90 20.05 -1.01
C LEU A 30 -2.91 21.14 -0.54
N ARG A 31 -2.34 21.00 0.65
CA ARG A 31 -1.43 21.98 1.24
C ARG A 31 -0.09 22.07 0.50
N ASP A 32 0.30 21.00 -0.16
CA ASP A 32 1.61 20.85 -0.76
C ASP A 32 1.66 21.46 -2.18
N PRO A 33 2.52 22.48 -2.43
CA PRO A 33 2.67 23.07 -3.76
C PRO A 33 3.17 22.09 -4.81
N GLY A 34 3.81 20.99 -4.42
CA GLY A 34 4.22 19.93 -5.34
C GLY A 34 3.07 19.27 -6.11
N THR A 35 1.83 19.37 -5.61
CA THR A 35 0.65 18.95 -6.37
C THR A 35 0.54 19.67 -7.71
N PHE A 36 0.73 21.01 -7.71
CA PHE A 36 0.70 21.84 -8.93
C PHE A 36 1.83 21.46 -9.89
N TRP A 37 3.02 21.23 -9.35
CA TRP A 37 4.17 20.79 -10.13
C TRP A 37 3.88 19.51 -10.90
N HIS A 38 3.38 18.48 -10.22
CA HIS A 38 3.08 17.19 -10.84
C HIS A 38 1.98 17.31 -11.88
N VAL A 39 0.92 18.06 -11.63
CA VAL A 39 -0.14 18.31 -12.62
C VAL A 39 0.43 19.04 -13.83
N THR A 40 1.21 20.12 -13.63
CA THR A 40 1.79 20.88 -14.73
C THR A 40 2.76 20.04 -15.56
N THR A 41 3.57 19.20 -14.91
CA THR A 41 4.50 18.30 -15.63
C THR A 41 3.72 17.29 -16.45
N GLY A 42 2.68 16.68 -15.88
CA GLY A 42 1.82 15.75 -16.60
C GLY A 42 1.10 16.40 -17.80
N GLU A 43 0.61 17.63 -17.64
CA GLU A 43 -0.01 18.39 -18.74
C GLU A 43 0.98 18.65 -19.88
N ARG A 44 2.22 19.05 -19.57
CA ARG A 44 3.27 19.24 -20.58
C ARG A 44 3.63 17.95 -21.29
N ILE A 45 3.73 16.83 -20.57
CA ILE A 45 3.98 15.53 -21.21
C ILE A 45 2.85 15.15 -22.18
N LEU A 46 1.59 15.48 -21.83
CA LEU A 46 0.43 15.21 -22.68
C LEU A 46 0.35 16.13 -23.90
N SER A 47 0.84 17.39 -23.82
CA SER A 47 0.80 18.36 -24.93
C SER A 47 2.05 18.32 -25.81
N ASP A 48 3.23 18.29 -25.19
CA ASP A 48 4.50 18.49 -25.86
C ASP A 48 5.30 17.21 -26.07
N GLY A 49 4.81 16.09 -25.49
CA GLY A 49 5.51 14.82 -25.45
C GLY A 49 6.45 14.69 -24.27
N PHE A 50 7.25 13.62 -24.24
CA PHE A 50 8.11 13.29 -23.10
C PHE A 50 9.23 14.32 -22.93
N LEU A 51 9.29 14.96 -21.76
CA LEU A 51 10.27 16.02 -21.45
C LEU A 51 11.68 15.40 -21.28
N ARG A 52 12.67 16.04 -21.92
CA ARG A 52 14.07 15.62 -21.84
C ARG A 52 15.00 16.77 -21.34
N THR A 53 14.45 17.94 -21.15
CA THR A 53 15.17 19.12 -20.66
C THR A 53 14.32 19.80 -19.60
N ASP A 54 14.98 20.51 -18.67
CA ASP A 54 14.33 21.27 -17.60
C ASP A 54 13.61 22.51 -18.17
N PRO A 55 12.28 22.58 -18.12
CA PRO A 55 11.52 23.74 -18.56
C PRO A 55 11.12 24.67 -17.41
N TYR A 56 11.57 24.42 -16.19
CA TYR A 56 11.03 25.06 -14.97
C TYR A 56 12.02 25.97 -14.27
N THR A 57 13.28 25.57 -14.20
CA THR A 57 14.24 26.31 -13.38
C THR A 57 14.98 27.38 -14.19
N PHE A 58 15.30 28.48 -13.52
CA PHE A 58 16.09 29.55 -14.14
C PHE A 58 17.56 29.13 -14.33
N THR A 59 18.14 28.47 -13.32
CA THR A 59 19.57 28.14 -13.31
C THR A 59 19.90 26.94 -14.23
N PHE A 60 19.00 25.96 -14.34
CA PHE A 60 19.21 24.74 -15.11
C PHE A 60 18.27 24.63 -16.32
N GLY A 61 17.57 25.71 -16.68
CA GLY A 61 16.67 25.74 -17.83
C GLY A 61 17.36 25.22 -19.10
N GLY A 62 16.71 24.29 -19.78
CA GLY A 62 17.26 23.67 -21.00
C GLY A 62 18.31 22.57 -20.77
N THR A 63 18.78 22.34 -19.55
CA THR A 63 19.70 21.23 -19.26
C THR A 63 18.96 19.88 -19.29
N TRP A 64 19.71 18.80 -19.45
CA TRP A 64 19.15 17.45 -19.45
C TRP A 64 18.40 17.17 -18.15
N TRP A 65 17.13 16.82 -18.27
CA TRP A 65 16.27 16.44 -17.17
C TRP A 65 15.19 15.45 -17.64
N VAL A 66 14.85 14.46 -16.81
CA VAL A 66 13.83 13.44 -17.09
C VAL A 66 12.87 13.35 -15.93
N PRO A 67 11.55 13.48 -16.15
CA PRO A 67 10.54 13.29 -15.11
C PRO A 67 10.42 11.81 -14.78
N TYR A 68 11.12 11.34 -13.75
CA TYR A 68 11.13 9.93 -13.36
C TYR A 68 9.79 9.43 -12.77
N GLN A 69 8.88 10.36 -12.44
CA GLN A 69 7.51 10.05 -11.97
C GLN A 69 6.46 10.27 -13.07
N TRP A 70 6.89 10.29 -14.34
CA TRP A 70 6.08 10.70 -15.48
C TRP A 70 4.71 10.02 -15.55
N LEU A 71 4.61 8.73 -15.21
CA LEU A 71 3.34 8.01 -15.27
C LEU A 71 2.37 8.50 -14.18
N GLY A 72 2.89 8.78 -12.97
CA GLY A 72 2.12 9.39 -11.89
C GLY A 72 1.65 10.81 -12.23
N GLU A 73 2.52 11.59 -12.86
CA GLU A 73 2.24 12.98 -13.28
C GLU A 73 1.19 13.03 -14.38
N VAL A 74 1.30 12.15 -15.39
CA VAL A 74 0.28 12.00 -16.44
C VAL A 74 -1.05 11.57 -15.86
N ALA A 75 -1.06 10.60 -14.94
CA ALA A 75 -2.29 10.18 -14.28
C ALA A 75 -2.95 11.32 -13.48
N MET A 76 -2.15 12.12 -12.76
CA MET A 76 -2.67 13.30 -12.05
C MET A 76 -3.22 14.36 -13.00
N ALA A 77 -2.54 14.64 -14.12
CA ALA A 77 -3.03 15.57 -15.13
C ALA A 77 -4.37 15.10 -15.74
N LEU A 78 -4.50 13.81 -16.07
CA LEU A 78 -5.75 13.25 -16.60
C LEU A 78 -6.90 13.37 -15.59
N VAL A 79 -6.66 13.07 -14.31
CA VAL A 79 -7.67 13.23 -13.26
C VAL A 79 -8.04 14.72 -13.08
N HIS A 80 -7.05 15.61 -13.14
CA HIS A 80 -7.26 17.06 -13.07
C HIS A 80 -8.12 17.56 -14.24
N ARG A 81 -7.92 17.08 -15.45
CA ARG A 81 -8.76 17.42 -16.62
C ARG A 81 -10.23 17.05 -16.44
N VAL A 82 -10.51 15.97 -15.70
CA VAL A 82 -11.88 15.49 -15.47
C VAL A 82 -12.65 16.36 -14.46
N GLY A 83 -11.99 16.79 -13.36
CA GLY A 83 -12.69 17.50 -12.29
C GLY A 83 -11.78 18.36 -11.40
N GLY A 84 -10.65 18.84 -11.95
CA GLY A 84 -9.76 19.76 -11.25
C GLY A 84 -9.13 19.17 -9.99
N PHE A 85 -8.78 20.04 -9.06
CA PHE A 85 -8.20 19.65 -7.77
C PHE A 85 -9.17 18.90 -6.87
N ASP A 86 -10.49 19.08 -7.04
CA ASP A 86 -11.48 18.32 -6.28
C ASP A 86 -11.49 16.84 -6.69
N ALA A 87 -11.33 16.52 -7.98
CA ALA A 87 -11.19 15.14 -8.43
C ALA A 87 -9.91 14.50 -7.92
N LEU A 88 -8.80 15.24 -7.90
CA LEU A 88 -7.53 14.79 -7.33
C LEU A 88 -7.65 14.52 -5.82
N LEU A 89 -8.31 15.43 -5.09
CA LEU A 89 -8.58 15.26 -3.66
C LEU A 89 -9.41 13.99 -3.40
N LEU A 90 -10.51 13.82 -4.13
CA LEU A 90 -11.38 12.64 -4.00
C LEU A 90 -10.62 11.35 -4.31
N GLY A 91 -9.80 11.35 -5.36
CA GLY A 91 -8.93 10.22 -5.71
C GLY A 91 -7.94 9.88 -4.60
N ALA A 92 -7.25 10.88 -4.05
CA ALA A 92 -6.29 10.72 -2.96
C ALA A 92 -6.94 10.17 -1.69
N VAL A 93 -8.05 10.77 -1.26
CA VAL A 93 -8.83 10.30 -0.09
C VAL A 93 -9.32 8.87 -0.30
N THR A 94 -9.76 8.54 -1.53
CA THR A 94 -10.22 7.18 -1.87
C THR A 94 -9.09 6.17 -1.75
N ILE A 95 -7.89 6.47 -2.27
CA ILE A 95 -6.73 5.57 -2.17
C ILE A 95 -6.37 5.33 -0.70
N VAL A 96 -6.24 6.39 0.10
CA VAL A 96 -5.88 6.27 1.52
C VAL A 96 -6.95 5.49 2.28
N ALA A 97 -8.23 5.86 2.15
CA ALA A 97 -9.32 5.16 2.82
C ALA A 97 -9.38 3.67 2.44
N ALA A 98 -9.18 3.35 1.15
CA ALA A 98 -9.19 1.97 0.65
C ALA A 98 -8.04 1.15 1.26
N VAL A 99 -6.82 1.70 1.33
CA VAL A 99 -5.66 1.00 1.90
C VAL A 99 -5.88 0.69 3.37
N PHE A 100 -6.31 1.67 4.18
CA PHE A 100 -6.48 1.46 5.62
C PHE A 100 -7.74 0.65 5.96
N ALA A 101 -8.83 0.78 5.20
CA ALA A 101 -9.98 -0.10 5.35
C ALA A 101 -9.63 -1.56 5.00
N TRP A 102 -8.89 -1.77 3.92
CA TRP A 102 -8.40 -3.09 3.53
C TRP A 102 -7.46 -3.68 4.60
N LEU A 103 -6.54 -2.89 5.18
CA LEU A 103 -5.72 -3.32 6.32
C LEU A 103 -6.60 -3.75 7.50
N GLY A 104 -7.62 -2.95 7.85
CA GLY A 104 -8.57 -3.27 8.92
C GLY A 104 -9.31 -4.60 8.67
N VAL A 105 -9.79 -4.83 7.45
CA VAL A 105 -10.44 -6.07 7.05
C VAL A 105 -9.48 -7.26 7.18
N ARG A 106 -8.23 -7.11 6.72
CA ARG A 106 -7.22 -8.17 6.85
C ARG A 106 -6.93 -8.51 8.31
N LEU A 107 -6.76 -7.50 9.17
CA LEU A 107 -6.55 -7.69 10.61
C LEU A 107 -7.77 -8.36 11.28
N PHE A 108 -8.98 -7.94 10.92
CA PHE A 108 -10.19 -8.55 11.43
C PHE A 108 -10.27 -10.05 11.09
N HIS A 109 -9.89 -10.44 9.87
CA HIS A 109 -9.85 -11.84 9.46
C HIS A 109 -8.76 -12.69 10.13
N THR A 110 -7.81 -12.07 10.85
CA THR A 110 -6.86 -12.82 11.71
C THR A 110 -7.46 -13.22 13.06
N GLY A 111 -8.71 -12.81 13.36
CA GLY A 111 -9.38 -13.07 14.63
C GLY A 111 -9.11 -12.03 15.71
N LEU A 112 -8.49 -10.90 15.36
CA LEU A 112 -8.32 -9.78 16.30
C LEU A 112 -9.67 -9.18 16.69
N HIS A 113 -9.77 -8.78 17.96
CA HIS A 113 -10.97 -8.11 18.46
C HIS A 113 -11.21 -6.78 17.72
N PRO A 114 -12.46 -6.43 17.33
CA PRO A 114 -12.76 -5.23 16.55
C PRO A 114 -12.19 -3.93 17.14
N ILE A 115 -12.19 -3.79 18.47
CA ILE A 115 -11.61 -2.59 19.13
C ILE A 115 -10.10 -2.53 18.88
N ALA A 116 -9.37 -3.67 18.96
CA ALA A 116 -7.95 -3.71 18.66
C ALA A 116 -7.67 -3.39 17.19
N VAL A 117 -8.47 -3.92 16.26
CA VAL A 117 -8.39 -3.56 14.85
C VAL A 117 -8.58 -2.06 14.65
N GLY A 118 -9.62 -1.47 15.27
CA GLY A 118 -9.89 -0.04 15.21
C GLY A 118 -8.73 0.80 15.74
N ALA A 119 -8.16 0.41 16.88
CA ALA A 119 -7.00 1.08 17.46
C ALA A 119 -5.77 1.02 16.55
N VAL A 120 -5.45 -0.15 15.98
CA VAL A 120 -4.32 -0.31 15.05
C VAL A 120 -4.51 0.56 13.82
N VAL A 121 -5.70 0.54 13.20
CA VAL A 121 -6.01 1.36 12.02
C VAL A 121 -5.92 2.84 12.36
N PHE A 122 -6.49 3.27 13.50
CA PHE A 122 -6.43 4.66 13.95
C PHE A 122 -4.97 5.14 14.11
N PHE A 123 -4.14 4.41 14.83
CA PHE A 123 -2.73 4.79 15.01
C PHE A 123 -1.94 4.74 13.69
N ALA A 124 -2.23 3.79 12.81
CA ALA A 124 -1.60 3.71 11.51
C ALA A 124 -1.96 4.92 10.62
N VAL A 125 -3.24 5.33 10.59
CA VAL A 125 -3.70 6.54 9.92
C VAL A 125 -3.05 7.78 10.52
N ALA A 126 -3.05 7.92 11.85
CA ALA A 126 -2.47 9.06 12.54
C ALA A 126 -0.96 9.19 12.26
N ALA A 127 -0.20 8.09 12.38
CA ALA A 127 1.24 8.06 12.10
C ALA A 127 1.58 8.39 10.65
N SER A 128 0.69 8.04 9.70
CA SER A 128 0.90 8.27 8.27
C SER A 128 0.36 9.64 7.80
N SER A 129 -0.39 10.36 8.62
CA SER A 129 -1.15 11.56 8.22
C SER A 129 -0.28 12.69 7.67
N ALA A 130 0.97 12.81 8.14
CA ALA A 130 1.95 13.76 7.60
C ALA A 130 2.30 13.53 6.12
N HIS A 131 2.00 12.35 5.59
CA HIS A 131 2.24 11.96 4.19
C HIS A 131 0.97 11.98 3.33
N PHE A 132 -0.16 12.49 3.83
CA PHE A 132 -1.40 12.52 3.07
C PHE A 132 -1.50 13.78 2.20
N HIS A 133 -0.69 13.84 1.16
CA HIS A 133 -0.72 14.90 0.15
C HIS A 133 -1.10 14.34 -1.21
N VAL A 134 -1.74 15.15 -2.05
CA VAL A 134 -2.08 14.78 -3.43
C VAL A 134 -0.82 14.78 -4.29
N ARG A 135 -0.11 13.65 -4.25
CA ARG A 135 1.16 13.43 -4.98
C ARG A 135 1.27 11.98 -5.44
N PRO A 136 2.14 11.67 -6.41
CA PRO A 136 2.39 10.29 -6.85
C PRO A 136 2.82 9.34 -5.74
N HIS A 137 3.38 9.82 -4.61
CA HIS A 137 3.80 9.00 -3.47
C HIS A 137 2.65 8.26 -2.76
N LEU A 138 1.39 8.67 -2.94
CA LEU A 138 0.23 7.90 -2.45
C LEU A 138 0.19 6.49 -3.05
N PHE A 139 0.67 6.35 -4.28
CA PHE A 139 0.85 5.03 -4.88
C PHE A 139 1.87 4.19 -4.11
N THR A 140 2.90 4.82 -3.53
CA THR A 140 3.87 4.13 -2.67
C THR A 140 3.23 3.58 -1.39
N ILE A 141 2.32 4.32 -0.76
CA ILE A 141 1.57 3.82 0.41
C ILE A 141 0.79 2.56 0.04
N ALA A 142 0.05 2.60 -1.06
CA ALA A 142 -0.67 1.44 -1.57
C ALA A 142 0.29 0.30 -1.98
N GLY A 143 1.37 0.65 -2.68
CA GLY A 143 2.37 -0.30 -3.15
C GLY A 143 3.06 -1.06 -2.02
N MET A 144 3.45 -0.36 -0.95
CA MET A 144 4.02 -0.97 0.25
C MET A 144 3.01 -1.90 0.94
N ALA A 145 1.75 -1.46 1.08
CA ALA A 145 0.70 -2.28 1.67
C ALA A 145 0.45 -3.57 0.88
N ILE A 146 0.40 -3.49 -0.45
CA ILE A 146 0.27 -4.65 -1.35
C ILE A 146 1.49 -5.57 -1.22
N THR A 147 2.69 -5.03 -1.28
CA THR A 147 3.94 -5.80 -1.18
C THR A 147 4.00 -6.56 0.14
N MET A 148 3.77 -5.88 1.27
CA MET A 148 3.74 -6.50 2.59
C MET A 148 2.65 -7.56 2.70
N ALA A 149 1.46 -7.31 2.16
CA ALA A 149 0.38 -8.29 2.17
C ALA A 149 0.73 -9.57 1.39
N VAL A 150 1.32 -9.43 0.20
CA VAL A 150 1.78 -10.57 -0.60
C VAL A 150 2.85 -11.36 0.14
N LEU A 151 3.84 -10.68 0.76
CA LEU A 151 4.89 -11.32 1.55
C LEU A 151 4.31 -12.10 2.74
N VAL A 152 3.39 -11.49 3.50
CA VAL A 152 2.71 -12.15 4.63
C VAL A 152 1.87 -13.34 4.16
N ASP A 153 1.22 -13.23 3.00
CA ASP A 153 0.41 -14.32 2.44
C ASP A 153 1.28 -15.49 1.94
N VAL A 154 2.48 -15.20 1.40
CA VAL A 154 3.47 -16.23 1.04
C VAL A 154 4.06 -16.87 2.29
N GLU A 155 4.48 -16.07 3.28
CA GLU A 155 5.05 -16.56 4.55
C GLU A 155 4.07 -17.46 5.30
N SER A 156 2.80 -17.08 5.33
CA SER A 156 1.73 -17.87 5.99
C SER A 156 1.26 -19.08 5.17
N GLY A 157 1.84 -19.34 4.01
CA GLY A 157 1.45 -20.44 3.12
C GLY A 157 0.10 -20.26 2.40
N ARG A 158 -0.54 -19.09 2.53
CA ARG A 158 -1.79 -18.77 1.80
C ARG A 158 -1.55 -18.66 0.30
N PHE A 159 -0.38 -18.18 -0.10
CA PHE A 159 0.03 -18.08 -1.49
C PHE A 159 1.32 -18.87 -1.75
N PRO A 160 1.42 -19.56 -2.89
CA PRO A 160 2.66 -20.18 -3.30
C PRO A 160 3.69 -19.11 -3.68
N LEU A 161 5.00 -19.42 -3.50
CA LEU A 161 6.12 -18.52 -3.79
C LEU A 161 6.06 -17.93 -5.22
N ARG A 162 5.54 -18.70 -6.18
CA ARG A 162 5.35 -18.23 -7.57
C ARG A 162 4.45 -16.98 -7.69
N ARG A 163 3.63 -16.68 -6.70
CA ARG A 163 2.82 -15.44 -6.69
C ARG A 163 3.67 -14.18 -6.66
N LEU A 164 4.91 -14.25 -6.19
CA LEU A 164 5.83 -13.12 -6.20
C LEU A 164 6.14 -12.61 -7.63
N TRP A 165 6.02 -13.46 -8.66
CA TRP A 165 6.20 -13.03 -10.05
C TRP A 165 5.20 -11.95 -10.49
N TRP A 166 4.03 -11.86 -9.86
CA TRP A 166 3.10 -10.76 -10.10
C TRP A 166 3.60 -9.39 -9.62
N LEU A 167 4.57 -9.39 -8.71
CA LEU A 167 5.20 -8.14 -8.28
C LEU A 167 6.11 -7.57 -9.36
N VAL A 168 6.62 -8.36 -10.31
CA VAL A 168 7.49 -7.86 -11.38
C VAL A 168 6.79 -6.79 -12.24
N PRO A 169 5.65 -7.06 -12.91
CA PRO A 169 4.94 -6.03 -13.66
C PRO A 169 4.43 -4.91 -12.74
N PHE A 170 4.04 -5.22 -11.51
CA PHE A 170 3.63 -4.22 -10.53
C PHE A 170 4.76 -3.22 -10.21
N PHE A 171 5.98 -3.70 -9.96
CA PHE A 171 7.14 -2.86 -9.71
C PHE A 171 7.58 -2.10 -10.97
N ALA A 172 7.42 -2.68 -12.17
CA ALA A 172 7.68 -2.00 -13.42
C ALA A 172 6.75 -0.80 -13.66
N ILE A 173 5.49 -0.87 -13.19
CA ILE A 173 4.60 0.29 -13.16
C ILE A 173 5.03 1.27 -12.07
N TRP A 174 5.26 0.77 -10.86
CA TRP A 174 5.56 1.61 -9.70
C TRP A 174 6.80 2.48 -9.87
N VAL A 175 7.86 1.95 -10.50
CA VAL A 175 9.11 2.73 -10.75
C VAL A 175 8.85 3.97 -11.61
N ASN A 176 7.85 3.93 -12.49
CA ASN A 176 7.46 5.07 -13.33
C ASN A 176 6.44 6.01 -12.65
N VAL A 177 5.83 5.57 -11.54
CA VAL A 177 4.89 6.39 -10.77
C VAL A 177 5.59 7.15 -9.66
N HIS A 178 6.47 6.49 -8.88
CA HIS A 178 7.16 7.14 -7.76
C HIS A 178 8.41 6.39 -7.32
N GLY A 179 9.46 7.14 -6.96
CA GLY A 179 10.75 6.60 -6.49
C GLY A 179 10.67 5.76 -5.19
N GLY A 180 9.57 5.80 -4.47
CA GLY A 180 9.33 4.95 -3.30
C GLY A 180 9.34 3.44 -3.59
N VAL A 181 9.36 3.04 -4.87
CA VAL A 181 9.58 1.66 -5.31
C VAL A 181 10.85 1.06 -4.70
N LEU A 182 11.90 1.86 -4.46
CA LEU A 182 13.13 1.40 -3.81
C LEU A 182 12.88 0.83 -2.41
N GLY A 183 11.95 1.43 -1.65
CA GLY A 183 11.51 0.89 -0.35
C GLY A 183 10.84 -0.48 -0.50
N GLY A 184 9.99 -0.64 -1.52
CA GLY A 184 9.37 -1.92 -1.85
C GLY A 184 10.41 -2.99 -2.23
N MET A 185 11.38 -2.64 -3.08
CA MET A 185 12.47 -3.56 -3.48
C MET A 185 13.33 -3.95 -2.28
N ALA A 186 13.69 -3.01 -1.41
CA ALA A 186 14.43 -3.28 -0.18
C ALA A 186 13.64 -4.24 0.74
N THR A 187 12.33 -4.03 0.87
CA THR A 187 11.44 -4.92 1.63
C THR A 187 11.45 -6.35 1.08
N LEU A 188 11.36 -6.51 -0.24
CA LEU A 188 11.47 -7.83 -0.89
C LEU A 188 12.83 -8.48 -0.64
N ALA A 189 13.91 -7.71 -0.78
CA ALA A 189 15.27 -8.22 -0.55
C ALA A 189 15.46 -8.68 0.90
N LEU A 190 15.00 -7.89 1.89
CA LEU A 190 15.06 -8.25 3.30
C LEU A 190 14.22 -9.50 3.61
N ALA A 191 13.03 -9.63 3.05
CA ALA A 191 12.20 -10.82 3.21
C ALA A 191 12.90 -12.07 2.60
N ALA A 192 13.45 -11.94 1.38
CA ALA A 192 14.19 -13.02 0.73
C ALA A 192 15.42 -13.46 1.56
N MET A 193 16.19 -12.50 2.08
CA MET A 193 17.31 -12.80 2.98
C MET A 193 16.85 -13.51 4.25
N GLY A 194 15.76 -13.04 4.87
CA GLY A 194 15.18 -13.67 6.06
C GLY A 194 14.77 -15.12 5.79
N TRP A 195 14.15 -15.39 4.65
CA TRP A 195 13.76 -16.75 4.25
C TRP A 195 14.95 -17.66 3.99
N VAL A 196 16.01 -17.16 3.34
CA VAL A 196 17.26 -17.93 3.13
C VAL A 196 17.94 -18.25 4.46
N VAL A 197 18.01 -17.28 5.38
CA VAL A 197 18.57 -17.50 6.72
C VAL A 197 17.72 -18.52 7.50
N ALA A 198 16.40 -18.39 7.51
CA ALA A 198 15.51 -19.34 8.16
C ALA A 198 15.68 -20.75 7.60
N TRP A 199 15.79 -20.88 6.29
CA TRP A 199 16.06 -22.15 5.63
C TRP A 199 17.40 -22.77 6.05
N LYS A 200 18.49 -21.98 6.07
CA LYS A 200 19.82 -22.46 6.52
C LYS A 200 19.82 -22.89 8.00
N LEU A 201 19.04 -22.24 8.82
CA LEU A 201 18.87 -22.59 10.24
C LEU A 201 17.90 -23.74 10.49
N GLY A 202 17.43 -24.41 9.44
CA GLY A 202 16.48 -25.54 9.55
C GLY A 202 15.06 -25.14 10.01
N ARG A 203 14.74 -23.83 10.01
CA ARG A 203 13.40 -23.30 10.33
C ARG A 203 12.47 -23.43 9.11
N THR A 204 11.15 -23.41 9.36
CA THR A 204 10.17 -23.37 8.28
C THR A 204 10.29 -22.07 7.48
N SER A 205 10.29 -22.16 6.16
CA SER A 205 10.41 -21.02 5.24
C SER A 205 9.64 -21.34 3.97
N PRO A 206 9.06 -20.35 3.26
CA PRO A 206 8.38 -20.55 1.97
C PRO A 206 9.29 -21.15 0.89
N VAL A 207 10.61 -21.09 1.09
CA VAL A 207 11.59 -21.70 0.20
C VAL A 207 11.65 -23.23 0.36
N LYS A 208 11.21 -23.79 1.49
CA LYS A 208 10.98 -25.23 1.65
C LYS A 208 9.70 -25.63 0.93
N SER A 209 9.81 -26.71 0.17
CA SER A 209 8.78 -27.31 -0.70
C SER A 209 7.32 -27.23 -0.19
N PRO A 210 6.33 -27.06 -1.10
CA PRO A 210 4.91 -27.04 -0.77
C PRO A 210 4.35 -28.29 -0.07
N ARG A 211 5.13 -29.38 0.05
CA ARG A 211 4.71 -30.61 0.71
C ARG A 211 4.64 -30.50 2.25
N ASP A 212 5.27 -29.48 2.85
CA ASP A 212 5.32 -29.28 4.30
C ASP A 212 4.32 -28.22 4.79
N ALA A 213 3.52 -27.63 3.91
CA ALA A 213 2.54 -26.58 4.22
C ALA A 213 1.33 -27.05 5.04
N GLY A 214 1.28 -28.33 5.43
CA GLY A 214 0.22 -28.91 6.25
C GLY A 214 0.37 -28.70 7.77
N ASN A 215 1.44 -28.02 8.26
CA ASN A 215 1.68 -27.88 9.69
C ASN A 215 1.49 -26.42 10.15
N PRO A 216 0.44 -26.10 10.94
CA PRO A 216 0.10 -24.74 11.35
C PRO A 216 1.01 -24.14 12.43
N SER A 217 2.28 -24.58 12.54
CA SER A 217 3.18 -24.22 13.65
C SER A 217 3.78 -22.80 13.55
N CYS A 218 3.64 -22.08 12.45
CA CYS A 218 4.26 -20.76 12.28
C CYS A 218 3.55 -19.63 13.09
N TRP A 219 2.27 -19.78 13.37
CA TRP A 219 1.50 -18.82 14.20
C TRP A 219 1.77 -18.96 15.71
N ARG A 220 2.30 -20.11 16.17
CA ARG A 220 2.61 -20.32 17.58
C ARG A 220 3.73 -19.42 18.09
N ILE A 221 4.65 -18.98 17.25
CA ILE A 221 5.78 -18.13 17.66
C ILE A 221 5.31 -16.71 17.95
N LEU A 222 4.44 -16.13 17.12
CA LEU A 222 3.84 -14.81 17.37
C LEU A 222 2.89 -14.83 18.59
N LEU A 223 2.16 -15.90 18.81
CA LEU A 223 1.28 -16.05 19.97
C LEU A 223 2.07 -16.28 21.27
N HIS A 224 3.26 -16.89 21.21
CA HIS A 224 4.13 -17.04 22.40
C HIS A 224 4.77 -15.70 22.84
N ILE A 225 5.05 -14.80 21.90
CA ILE A 225 5.57 -13.47 22.22
C ILE A 225 4.46 -12.60 22.83
N CYS A 226 3.19 -12.82 22.48
CA CYS A 226 2.03 -12.09 23.01
C CYS A 226 1.35 -12.73 24.21
N GLY A 227 1.86 -13.84 24.78
CA GLY A 227 1.36 -14.43 26.03
C GLY A 227 -0.07 -15.01 25.99
N TRP A 228 -0.63 -15.26 24.82
CA TRP A 228 -2.01 -15.71 24.68
C TRP A 228 -2.12 -17.24 24.63
N ARG A 229 -2.58 -17.87 25.74
CA ARG A 229 -2.95 -19.29 25.84
C ARG A 229 -4.40 -19.47 25.42
N GLY A 230 -4.65 -19.66 24.12
CA GLY A 230 -5.94 -20.06 23.60
C GLY A 230 -6.01 -21.57 23.37
N ASN A 231 -7.01 -22.23 23.96
CA ASN A 231 -7.28 -23.65 23.89
C ASN A 231 -7.73 -24.03 22.45
N CYS A 232 -6.84 -24.55 21.61
CA CYS A 232 -7.23 -25.17 20.35
C CYS A 232 -7.65 -26.64 20.62
N ARG A 233 -8.97 -26.91 20.63
CA ARG A 233 -9.50 -28.29 20.53
C ARG A 233 -9.20 -28.83 19.15
N ARG A 234 -8.59 -30.00 19.08
CA ARG A 234 -8.49 -30.81 17.84
C ARG A 234 -9.89 -31.25 17.43
N PRO A 235 -10.25 -31.22 16.15
CA PRO A 235 -11.39 -31.98 15.67
C PRO A 235 -11.02 -33.47 15.78
N SER A 236 -11.86 -34.23 16.45
CA SER A 236 -11.80 -35.69 16.51
C SER A 236 -12.11 -36.28 15.13
N SER A 237 -11.28 -37.22 14.74
CA SER A 237 -11.37 -38.14 13.61
C SER A 237 -12.76 -38.51 13.18
#